data_53f74db5be3ea637b1d730a226a9cf9b
#
_entry.id   53f74db5be3ea637b1d730a226a9cf9b
#
_cell.length_a   1.000
_cell.length_b   1.000
_cell.length_c   1.000
_cell.angle_alpha   90.00
_cell.angle_beta   90.00
_cell.angle_gamma   90.00
#
_symmetry.space_group_name_H-M   'P 1'
#
loop_
_entity.id
_entity.type
_entity.pdbx_description
1 polymer ?
#
loop_
_entity_poly.entity_id
_entity_poly.type
_entity_poly.pdbx_seq_one_letter_code
_entity_poly.pdbx_strand_id
1 'polypeptide(L)'
;MKKERIRELTFISLCVAIMAVLSQIAIPTGSVPVTIQAFVVALIGYFLGVKNGLIAMTAYILLGLVGVPVFASFQGGLHTLISYTGGFIFGYLPFVFLCGVNGKAPVRIALGLVGLLACHLAGIIQYACLSELSLWSAALVVSLPFLIKDMALVVGAYYVSEIMKKRIK
;
A
#
# COMPACT_ATOMS: atom_id res chain seq x y z
N MET A 1 8.00 23.98 16.94
CA MET A 1 6.89 24.07 15.94
C MET A 1 7.36 24.07 14.48
N LYS A 2 8.15 25.08 13.99
CA LYS A 2 8.56 25.11 12.57
C LYS A 2 9.49 23.93 12.18
N LYS A 3 10.46 23.56 13.02
CA LYS A 3 11.42 22.47 12.80
C LYS A 3 10.74 21.09 12.79
N GLU A 4 9.76 20.85 13.64
CA GLU A 4 9.00 19.60 13.70
C GLU A 4 8.15 19.40 12.44
N ARG A 5 7.46 20.46 11.98
CA ARG A 5 6.71 20.41 10.71
C ARG A 5 7.58 20.11 9.51
N ILE A 6 8.77 20.70 9.45
CA ILE A 6 9.74 20.41 8.37
C ILE A 6 10.14 18.93 8.41
N ARG A 7 10.45 18.40 9.60
CA ARG A 7 10.79 16.99 9.78
C ARG A 7 9.67 16.05 9.34
N GLU A 8 8.43 16.34 9.74
CA GLU A 8 7.25 15.54 9.32
C GLU A 8 7.10 15.54 7.80
N LEU A 9 7.15 16.71 7.16
CA LEU A 9 7.06 16.84 5.70
C LEU A 9 8.18 16.09 4.99
N THR A 10 9.39 16.14 5.52
CA THR A 10 10.54 15.40 4.97
C THR A 10 10.28 13.89 4.99
N PHE A 11 9.78 13.34 6.11
CA PHE A 11 9.47 11.91 6.18
C PHE A 11 8.30 11.52 5.28
N ILE A 12 7.27 12.33 5.18
CA ILE A 12 6.15 12.11 4.25
C ILE A 12 6.68 12.05 2.81
N SER A 13 7.44 13.05 2.38
CA SER A 13 8.00 13.11 1.02
C SER A 13 8.94 11.94 0.72
N LEU A 14 9.79 11.56 1.68
CA LEU A 14 10.67 10.41 1.55
C LEU A 14 9.87 9.10 1.39
N CYS A 15 8.82 8.92 2.18
CA CYS A 15 7.95 7.74 2.07
C CYS A 15 7.23 7.68 0.72
N VAL A 16 6.75 8.81 0.20
CA VAL A 16 6.16 8.89 -1.15
C VAL A 16 7.18 8.50 -2.22
N ALA A 17 8.41 9.01 -2.13
CA ALA A 17 9.48 8.67 -3.06
C ALA A 17 9.86 7.18 -2.99
N ILE A 18 10.00 6.62 -1.78
CA ILE A 18 10.25 5.19 -1.59
C ILE A 18 9.11 4.35 -2.20
N MET A 19 7.84 4.74 -1.99
CA MET A 19 6.70 4.05 -2.57
C MET A 19 6.77 4.10 -4.11
N ALA A 20 7.04 5.27 -4.70
CA ALA A 20 7.14 5.44 -6.14
C ALA A 20 8.25 4.57 -6.77
N VAL A 21 9.41 4.50 -6.13
CA VAL A 21 10.56 3.69 -6.60
C VAL A 21 10.29 2.20 -6.43
N LEU A 22 9.87 1.76 -5.24
CA LEU A 22 9.67 0.34 -4.95
C LEU A 22 8.44 -0.25 -5.65
N SER A 23 7.47 0.57 -6.06
CA SER A 23 6.37 0.15 -6.93
C SER A 23 6.83 -0.35 -8.29
N GLN A 24 8.02 0.06 -8.75
CA GLN A 24 8.57 -0.38 -10.03
C GLN A 24 9.14 -1.80 -9.96
N ILE A 25 9.37 -2.34 -8.76
CA ILE A 25 9.74 -3.74 -8.56
C ILE A 25 8.47 -4.57 -8.69
N ALA A 26 8.14 -4.88 -9.94
CA ALA A 26 6.93 -5.62 -10.31
C ALA A 26 7.28 -6.74 -11.30
N ILE A 27 6.87 -7.96 -10.97
CA ILE A 27 7.03 -9.11 -11.86
C ILE A 27 5.70 -9.31 -12.58
N PRO A 28 5.66 -9.18 -13.91
CA PRO A 28 4.43 -9.38 -14.66
C PRO A 28 4.02 -10.86 -14.63
N THR A 29 2.85 -11.16 -14.08
CA THR A 29 2.30 -12.52 -13.96
C THR A 29 0.92 -12.64 -14.59
N GLY A 30 0.58 -11.76 -15.52
CA GLY A 30 -0.73 -11.69 -16.17
C GLY A 30 -1.48 -10.39 -15.84
N SER A 31 -2.71 -10.50 -15.35
CA SER A 31 -3.58 -9.33 -15.16
C SER A 31 -3.15 -8.40 -14.03
N VAL A 32 -2.53 -8.94 -12.98
CA VAL A 32 -2.05 -8.17 -11.82
C VAL A 32 -0.60 -8.57 -11.52
N PRO A 33 0.35 -7.63 -11.52
CA PRO A 33 1.75 -7.94 -11.27
C PRO A 33 2.02 -8.32 -9.81
N VAL A 34 2.98 -9.21 -9.58
CA VAL A 34 3.53 -9.46 -8.23
C VAL A 34 4.43 -8.31 -7.84
N THR A 35 4.13 -7.67 -6.71
CA THR A 35 4.88 -6.51 -6.22
C THR A 35 5.28 -6.65 -4.76
N ILE A 36 6.10 -5.72 -4.27
CA ILE A 36 6.41 -5.55 -2.85
C ILE A 36 5.63 -4.37 -2.24
N GLN A 37 4.63 -3.85 -2.93
CA GLN A 37 3.88 -2.66 -2.51
C GLN A 37 3.19 -2.86 -1.15
N ALA A 38 2.68 -4.06 -0.85
CA ALA A 38 2.09 -4.36 0.45
C ALA A 38 3.06 -4.08 1.62
N PHE A 39 4.36 -4.38 1.45
CA PHE A 39 5.39 -4.03 2.42
C PHE A 39 5.51 -2.53 2.61
N VAL A 40 5.55 -1.77 1.51
CA VAL A 40 5.79 -0.31 1.57
C VAL A 40 4.58 0.41 2.15
N VAL A 41 3.35 0.04 1.76
CA VAL A 41 2.12 0.61 2.33
C VAL A 41 2.06 0.36 3.84
N ALA A 42 2.32 -0.88 4.28
CA ALA A 42 2.35 -1.23 5.69
C ALA A 42 3.46 -0.46 6.44
N LEU A 43 4.66 -0.37 5.87
CA LEU A 43 5.78 0.37 6.44
C LEU A 43 5.43 1.85 6.64
N ILE A 44 4.82 2.50 5.65
CA ILE A 44 4.37 3.90 5.73
C ILE A 44 3.38 4.06 6.89
N GLY A 45 2.36 3.21 6.97
CA GLY A 45 1.37 3.26 8.05
C GLY A 45 2.01 3.06 9.43
N TYR A 46 2.77 1.98 9.60
CA TYR A 46 3.44 1.67 10.87
C TYR A 46 4.44 2.74 11.29
N PHE A 47 5.17 3.34 10.35
CA PHE A 47 6.21 4.32 10.63
C PHE A 47 5.65 5.71 10.90
N LEU A 48 4.80 6.23 10.00
CA LEU A 48 4.28 7.60 10.06
C LEU A 48 3.03 7.75 10.94
N GLY A 49 2.34 6.66 11.26
CA GLY A 49 1.04 6.70 11.93
C GLY A 49 -0.10 7.09 10.99
N VAL A 50 -1.33 7.15 11.53
CA VAL A 50 -2.57 7.34 10.76
C VAL A 50 -2.53 8.62 9.91
N LYS A 51 -2.33 9.78 10.54
CA LYS A 51 -2.44 11.08 9.87
C LYS A 51 -1.43 11.24 8.74
N ASN A 52 -0.15 11.09 9.06
CA ASN A 52 0.92 11.32 8.10
C ASN A 52 1.02 10.19 7.07
N GLY A 53 0.64 8.97 7.44
CA GLY A 53 0.51 7.83 6.53
C GLY A 53 -0.56 8.06 5.47
N LEU A 54 -1.75 8.53 5.87
CA LEU A 54 -2.81 8.90 4.92
C LEU A 54 -2.39 10.04 3.99
N ILE A 55 -1.72 11.08 4.52
CA ILE A 55 -1.20 12.19 3.70
C ILE A 55 -0.20 11.65 2.67
N ALA A 56 0.75 10.81 3.07
CA ALA A 56 1.73 10.23 2.17
C ALA A 56 1.06 9.37 1.07
N MET A 57 0.12 8.50 1.45
CA MET A 57 -0.55 7.62 0.50
C MET A 57 -1.47 8.40 -0.46
N THR A 58 -2.19 9.40 0.04
CA THR A 58 -3.00 10.29 -0.80
C THR A 58 -2.12 11.06 -1.79
N ALA A 59 -0.98 11.61 -1.34
CA ALA A 59 -0.03 12.29 -2.21
C ALA A 59 0.52 11.37 -3.31
N TYR A 60 0.88 10.12 -2.97
CA TYR A 60 1.31 9.12 -3.94
C TYR A 60 0.24 8.83 -4.99
N ILE A 61 -1.02 8.62 -4.58
CA ILE A 61 -2.13 8.36 -5.50
C ILE A 61 -2.39 9.58 -6.40
N LEU A 62 -2.34 10.80 -5.85
CA LEU A 62 -2.53 12.03 -6.63
C LEU A 62 -1.41 12.23 -7.66
N LEU A 63 -0.15 11.95 -7.31
CA LEU A 63 0.96 11.97 -8.27
C LEU A 63 0.72 11.01 -9.42
N GLY A 64 0.30 9.78 -9.12
CA GLY A 64 -0.05 8.81 -10.15
C GLY A 64 -1.23 9.27 -11.00
N LEU A 65 -2.25 9.86 -10.39
CA LEU A 65 -3.46 10.32 -11.07
C LEU A 65 -3.18 11.43 -12.08
N VAL A 66 -2.27 12.37 -11.77
CA VAL A 66 -1.86 13.43 -12.72
C VAL A 66 -0.91 12.93 -13.82
N GLY A 67 -0.62 11.62 -13.86
CA GLY A 67 0.14 10.99 -14.93
C GLY A 67 1.61 10.72 -14.63
N VAL A 68 2.10 11.00 -13.42
CA VAL A 68 3.46 10.61 -13.05
C VAL A 68 3.52 9.07 -12.97
N PRO A 69 4.52 8.40 -13.60
CA PRO A 69 4.59 6.94 -13.68
C PRO A 69 5.08 6.31 -12.37
N VAL A 70 4.29 6.49 -11.30
CA VAL A 70 4.61 6.01 -9.94
C VAL A 70 3.94 4.69 -9.57
N PHE A 71 2.94 4.23 -10.33
CA PHE A 71 2.29 2.94 -10.11
C PHE A 71 3.13 1.79 -10.68
N ALA A 72 2.79 0.55 -10.31
CA ALA A 72 3.51 -0.63 -10.74
C ALA A 72 3.72 -0.66 -12.26
N SER A 73 4.89 -1.14 -12.70
CA SER A 73 5.25 -1.22 -14.12
C SER A 73 5.25 0.14 -14.84
N PHE A 74 5.68 1.19 -14.16
CA PHE A 74 5.75 2.57 -14.68
C PHE A 74 4.41 3.13 -15.16
N GLN A 75 3.31 2.64 -14.61
CA GLN A 75 1.99 3.16 -14.95
C GLN A 75 1.68 4.45 -14.19
N GLY A 76 0.78 5.25 -14.77
CA GLY A 76 0.25 6.48 -14.21
C GLY A 76 -0.97 6.93 -14.99
N GLY A 77 -1.66 7.96 -14.50
CA GLY A 77 -2.88 8.48 -15.09
C GLY A 77 -4.16 7.81 -14.59
N LEU A 78 -5.28 8.46 -14.89
CA LEU A 78 -6.61 8.04 -14.46
C LEU A 78 -6.95 6.62 -14.94
N HIS A 79 -6.48 6.24 -16.13
CA HIS A 79 -6.75 4.93 -16.71
C HIS A 79 -6.27 3.78 -15.80
N THR A 80 -5.16 3.97 -15.06
CA THR A 80 -4.66 2.95 -14.13
C THR A 80 -5.63 2.72 -12.96
N LEU A 81 -6.29 3.77 -12.48
CA LEU A 81 -7.26 3.66 -11.39
C LEU A 81 -8.56 2.95 -11.80
N ILE A 82 -8.91 3.02 -13.08
CA ILE A 82 -10.08 2.32 -13.63
C ILE A 82 -9.71 0.98 -14.30
N SER A 83 -8.46 0.54 -14.21
CA SER A 83 -7.97 -0.74 -14.72
C SER A 83 -8.12 -1.87 -13.68
N TYR A 84 -7.68 -3.07 -14.03
CA TYR A 84 -7.70 -4.26 -13.16
C TYR A 84 -6.94 -4.11 -11.84
N THR A 85 -6.01 -3.17 -11.73
CA THR A 85 -5.20 -2.93 -10.53
C THR A 85 -5.72 -1.76 -9.68
N GLY A 86 -6.65 -0.97 -10.19
CA GLY A 86 -7.12 0.25 -9.52
C GLY A 86 -7.72 0.01 -8.13
N GLY A 87 -8.46 -1.07 -7.95
CA GLY A 87 -9.04 -1.43 -6.66
C GLY A 87 -8.01 -1.62 -5.56
N PHE A 88 -6.84 -2.17 -5.89
CA PHE A 88 -5.73 -2.28 -4.94
C PHE A 88 -5.18 -0.89 -4.57
N ILE A 89 -5.08 0.02 -5.54
CA ILE A 89 -4.59 1.38 -5.30
C ILE A 89 -5.53 2.14 -4.35
N PHE A 90 -6.84 2.05 -4.55
CA PHE A 90 -7.82 2.60 -3.60
C PHE A 90 -7.76 1.89 -2.23
N GLY A 91 -7.52 0.59 -2.23
CA GLY A 91 -7.35 -0.24 -1.03
C GLY A 91 -6.14 0.14 -0.17
N TYR A 92 -5.14 0.85 -0.72
CA TYR A 92 -4.01 1.35 0.07
C TYR A 92 -4.43 2.35 1.15
N LEU A 93 -5.51 3.11 0.96
CA LEU A 93 -5.97 4.08 1.96
C LEU A 93 -6.46 3.41 3.26
N PRO A 94 -7.43 2.48 3.25
CA PRO A 94 -7.80 1.75 4.46
C PRO A 94 -6.65 0.91 5.00
N PHE A 95 -5.78 0.38 4.14
CA PHE A 95 -4.63 -0.41 4.56
C PHE A 95 -3.62 0.43 5.36
N VAL A 96 -3.18 1.58 4.83
CA VAL A 96 -2.25 2.48 5.53
C VAL A 96 -2.86 3.03 6.82
N PHE A 97 -4.17 3.30 6.81
CA PHE A 97 -4.90 3.76 7.99
C PHE A 97 -4.80 2.74 9.12
N LEU A 98 -5.16 1.48 8.87
CA LEU A 98 -5.15 0.42 9.88
C LEU A 98 -3.72 0.10 10.38
N CYS A 99 -2.72 0.11 9.51
CA CYS A 99 -1.32 0.00 9.90
C CYS A 99 -0.86 1.17 10.79
N GLY A 100 -1.44 2.36 10.58
CA GLY A 100 -1.09 3.57 11.33
C GLY A 100 -1.65 3.62 12.75
N VAL A 101 -2.62 2.79 13.10
CA VAL A 101 -3.25 2.78 14.42
C VAL A 101 -2.24 2.34 15.48
N ASN A 102 -2.19 3.11 16.58
CA ASN A 102 -1.31 2.82 17.70
C ASN A 102 -1.86 1.71 18.59
N GLY A 103 -0.97 0.94 19.20
CA GLY A 103 -1.35 -0.14 20.12
C GLY A 103 -0.17 -1.06 20.44
N LYS A 104 -0.46 -2.14 21.16
CA LYS A 104 0.53 -3.21 21.42
C LYS A 104 0.87 -3.94 20.12
N ALA A 105 2.07 -4.50 20.03
CA ALA A 105 2.58 -5.18 18.85
C ALA A 105 1.58 -6.17 18.19
N PRO A 106 0.95 -7.11 18.92
CA PRO A 106 0.02 -8.05 18.29
C PRO A 106 -1.22 -7.37 17.71
N VAL A 107 -1.72 -6.30 18.34
CA VAL A 107 -2.88 -5.54 17.85
C VAL A 107 -2.52 -4.79 16.58
N ARG A 108 -1.35 -4.15 16.53
CA ARG A 108 -0.89 -3.42 15.34
C ARG A 108 -0.69 -4.37 14.15
N ILE A 109 -0.08 -5.52 14.37
CA ILE A 109 0.09 -6.53 13.33
C ILE A 109 -1.27 -7.05 12.85
N ALA A 110 -2.20 -7.37 13.76
CA ALA A 110 -3.54 -7.82 13.41
C ALA A 110 -4.30 -6.77 12.57
N LEU A 111 -4.26 -5.49 12.98
CA LEU A 111 -4.87 -4.39 12.22
C LEU A 111 -4.24 -4.24 10.84
N GLY A 112 -2.92 -4.41 10.71
CA GLY A 112 -2.25 -4.40 9.41
C GLY A 112 -2.70 -5.54 8.51
N LEU A 113 -2.87 -6.75 9.05
CA LEU A 113 -3.41 -7.89 8.30
C LEU A 113 -4.88 -7.66 7.88
N VAL A 114 -5.70 -7.07 8.74
CA VAL A 114 -7.08 -6.66 8.39
C VAL A 114 -7.06 -5.60 7.28
N GLY A 115 -6.15 -4.63 7.35
CA GLY A 115 -5.96 -3.62 6.30
C GLY A 115 -5.54 -4.22 4.97
N LEU A 116 -4.64 -5.21 5.00
CA LEU A 116 -4.25 -5.97 3.81
C LEU A 116 -5.47 -6.68 3.20
N LEU A 117 -6.28 -7.36 4.01
CA LEU A 117 -7.49 -8.04 3.54
C LEU A 117 -8.49 -7.07 2.92
N ALA A 118 -8.67 -5.88 3.51
CA ALA A 118 -9.51 -4.83 2.93
C ALA A 118 -8.97 -4.35 1.58
N CYS A 119 -7.66 -4.22 1.43
CA CYS A 119 -7.01 -3.88 0.17
C CYS A 119 -7.24 -4.97 -0.89
N HIS A 120 -7.04 -6.23 -0.55
CA HIS A 120 -7.32 -7.35 -1.46
C HIS A 120 -8.80 -7.42 -1.85
N LEU A 121 -9.71 -7.18 -0.91
CA LEU A 121 -11.15 -7.15 -1.20
C LEU A 121 -11.51 -6.06 -2.22
N ALA A 122 -10.97 -4.85 -2.06
CA ALA A 122 -11.17 -3.78 -3.02
C ALA A 122 -10.64 -4.15 -4.42
N GLY A 123 -9.46 -4.78 -4.49
CA GLY A 123 -8.88 -5.29 -5.73
C GLY A 123 -9.73 -6.37 -6.39
N ILE A 124 -10.22 -7.35 -5.60
CA ILE A 124 -11.08 -8.43 -6.08
C ILE A 124 -12.38 -7.87 -6.66
N ILE A 125 -13.03 -6.93 -5.96
CA ILE A 125 -14.30 -6.33 -6.40
C ILE A 125 -14.10 -5.62 -7.74
N GLN A 126 -13.10 -4.76 -7.86
CA GLN A 126 -12.86 -4.04 -9.12
C GLN A 126 -12.48 -4.99 -10.25
N TYR A 127 -11.62 -5.97 -9.98
CA TYR A 127 -11.23 -6.97 -10.98
C TYR A 127 -12.44 -7.77 -11.46
N ALA A 128 -13.29 -8.25 -10.56
CA ALA A 128 -14.50 -9.01 -10.89
C ALA A 128 -15.46 -8.18 -11.77
N CYS A 129 -15.67 -6.91 -11.42
CA CYS A 129 -16.53 -6.00 -12.20
C CYS A 129 -16.01 -5.77 -13.63
N LEU A 130 -14.67 -5.70 -13.82
CA LEU A 130 -14.09 -5.43 -15.14
C LEU A 130 -13.90 -6.67 -16.00
N SER A 131 -13.72 -7.85 -15.37
CA SER A 131 -13.49 -9.11 -16.07
C SER A 131 -14.74 -9.96 -16.24
N GLU A 132 -15.90 -9.49 -15.72
CA GLU A 132 -17.17 -10.22 -15.72
C GLU A 132 -17.10 -11.61 -15.03
N LEU A 133 -16.11 -11.78 -14.15
CA LEU A 133 -15.92 -13.00 -13.37
C LEU A 133 -16.70 -12.96 -12.06
N SER A 134 -17.00 -14.14 -11.50
CA SER A 134 -17.48 -14.24 -10.13
C SER A 134 -16.42 -13.72 -9.14
N LEU A 135 -16.86 -13.20 -7.98
CA LEU A 135 -15.92 -12.74 -6.93
C LEU A 135 -14.95 -13.84 -6.50
N TRP A 136 -15.40 -15.10 -6.48
CA TRP A 136 -14.55 -16.23 -6.13
C TRP A 136 -13.48 -16.50 -7.19
N SER A 137 -13.85 -16.51 -8.47
CA SER A 137 -12.91 -16.67 -9.58
C SER A 137 -11.89 -15.52 -9.62
N ALA A 138 -12.33 -14.29 -9.40
CA ALA A 138 -11.45 -13.13 -9.28
C ALA A 138 -10.47 -13.29 -8.11
N ALA A 139 -10.93 -13.71 -6.93
CA ALA A 139 -10.07 -13.93 -5.77
C ALA A 139 -8.97 -14.99 -6.02
N LEU A 140 -9.30 -16.07 -6.71
CA LEU A 140 -8.33 -17.11 -7.11
C LEU A 140 -7.22 -16.58 -8.02
N VAL A 141 -7.53 -15.61 -8.88
CA VAL A 141 -6.59 -15.06 -9.86
C VAL A 141 -5.74 -13.94 -9.27
N VAL A 142 -6.35 -12.97 -8.58
CA VAL A 142 -5.68 -11.71 -8.23
C VAL A 142 -5.37 -11.52 -6.74
N SER A 143 -5.76 -12.46 -5.89
CA SER A 143 -5.58 -12.30 -4.44
C SER A 143 -4.91 -13.52 -3.80
N LEU A 144 -5.51 -14.68 -3.87
CA LEU A 144 -5.04 -15.88 -3.15
C LEU A 144 -3.58 -16.25 -3.43
N PRO A 145 -3.06 -16.18 -4.67
CA PRO A 145 -1.66 -16.52 -4.94
C PRO A 145 -0.66 -15.59 -4.24
N PHE A 146 -1.08 -14.36 -3.95
CA PHE A 146 -0.20 -13.32 -3.38
C PHE A 146 -0.37 -13.16 -1.88
N LEU A 147 -1.50 -13.60 -1.32
CA LEU A 147 -1.91 -13.32 0.05
C LEU A 147 -0.88 -13.76 1.09
N ILE A 148 -0.34 -14.98 0.98
CA ILE A 148 0.65 -15.52 1.94
C ILE A 148 1.90 -14.64 1.95
N LYS A 149 2.41 -14.30 0.76
CA LYS A 149 3.56 -13.42 0.59
C LYS A 149 3.28 -12.04 1.22
N ASP A 150 2.12 -11.46 0.92
CA ASP A 150 1.77 -10.11 1.38
C ASP A 150 1.55 -10.07 2.91
N MET A 151 1.00 -11.13 3.51
CA MET A 151 0.93 -11.24 4.97
C MET A 151 2.32 -11.25 5.62
N ALA A 152 3.27 -12.00 5.06
CA ALA A 152 4.64 -12.02 5.54
C ALA A 152 5.32 -10.64 5.40
N LEU A 153 5.07 -9.94 4.29
CA LEU A 153 5.56 -8.58 4.04
C LEU A 153 5.01 -7.57 5.05
N VAL A 154 3.72 -7.67 5.42
CA VAL A 154 3.10 -6.81 6.45
C VAL A 154 3.77 -7.00 7.81
N VAL A 155 4.00 -8.25 8.21
CA VAL A 155 4.69 -8.56 9.47
C VAL A 155 6.13 -8.04 9.43
N GLY A 156 6.85 -8.25 8.33
CA GLY A 156 8.20 -7.74 8.13
C GLY A 156 8.26 -6.21 8.20
N ALA A 157 7.31 -5.52 7.58
CA ALA A 157 7.20 -4.06 7.61
C ALA A 157 7.01 -3.51 9.03
N TYR A 158 6.26 -4.22 9.88
CA TYR A 158 6.13 -3.85 11.29
C TYR A 158 7.48 -3.82 12.00
N TYR A 159 8.26 -4.91 11.93
CA TYR A 159 9.56 -4.98 12.59
C TYR A 159 10.55 -3.96 12.04
N VAL A 160 10.59 -3.77 10.73
CA VAL A 160 11.43 -2.74 10.09
C VAL A 160 11.06 -1.35 10.60
N SER A 161 9.75 -1.03 10.67
CA SER A 161 9.29 0.26 11.19
C SER A 161 9.73 0.52 12.64
N GLU A 162 9.70 -0.51 13.50
CA GLU A 162 10.13 -0.37 14.89
C GLU A 162 11.64 -0.16 15.02
N ILE A 163 12.45 -0.81 14.17
CA ILE A 163 13.90 -0.57 14.10
C ILE A 163 14.18 0.86 13.65
N MET A 164 13.50 1.33 12.60
CA MET A 164 13.65 2.71 12.09
C MET A 164 13.30 3.74 13.17
N LYS A 165 12.19 3.57 13.87
CA LYS A 165 11.77 4.47 14.96
C LYS A 165 12.80 4.56 16.08
N LYS A 166 13.46 3.45 16.43
CA LYS A 166 14.51 3.43 17.46
C LYS A 166 15.77 4.19 17.04
N ARG A 167 16.07 4.22 15.73
CA ARG A 167 17.27 4.87 15.18
C ARG A 167 17.11 6.38 14.95
N ILE A 168 15.87 6.82 14.74
CA ILE A 168 15.56 8.20 14.34
C ILE A 168 15.16 9.08 15.56
N LYS A 169 14.92 8.47 16.72
CA LYS A 169 14.76 9.20 17.99
C LYS A 169 16.09 9.75 18.45
#